data_172ce1d6f10adc3a151f944ed89cd279
#
_entry.id   172ce1d6f10adc3a151f944ed89cd279
#
_cell.length_a   1.000
_cell.length_b   1.000
_cell.length_c   1.000
_cell.angle_alpha   90.00
_cell.angle_beta   90.00
_cell.angle_gamma   90.00
#
_symmetry.space_group_name_H-M   'P 1'
#
loop_
_entity.id
_entity.type
_entity.pdbx_description
1 polymer ?
#
loop_
_entity_poly.entity_id
_entity_poly.type
_entity_poly.pdbx_seq_one_letter_code
_entity_poly.pdbx_strand_id
1 'polypeptide(L)'
;SVLANLAKCDYREIDIKKYEREDKRLSVFNEQDSIRILLRQIKEEKPYFEPLIRPDDLSSIFLVKPKYGSPRITNQAGAFFLFGLGTKQGNPCVTKEQSLAKGGHMEIPSGWIKHKFIVPKDKKKKILEELALLGITESYIYPEIDKYAKELKKKYELS
;
A
#
# COMPACT_ATOMS: atom_id res chain seq x y z
N SER A 1 -11.96 -3.57 4.07
CA SER A 1 -12.18 -2.96 2.75
C SER A 1 -12.06 -3.99 1.64
N VAL A 2 -12.71 -3.74 0.49
CA VAL A 2 -12.74 -4.65 -0.67
C VAL A 2 -11.33 -5.05 -1.11
N LEU A 3 -10.43 -4.09 -1.30
CA LEU A 3 -9.06 -4.39 -1.76
C LEU A 3 -8.21 -5.15 -0.74
N ALA A 4 -8.43 -4.94 0.56
CA ALA A 4 -7.72 -5.70 1.59
C ALA A 4 -8.13 -7.17 1.58
N ASN A 5 -9.41 -7.45 1.32
CA ASN A 5 -9.90 -8.82 1.19
C ASN A 5 -9.54 -9.45 -0.17
N LEU A 6 -9.40 -8.64 -1.22
CA LEU A 6 -8.92 -9.10 -2.51
C LEU A 6 -7.54 -9.78 -2.43
N ALA A 7 -6.65 -9.27 -1.57
CA ALA A 7 -5.33 -9.88 -1.35
C ALA A 7 -5.38 -11.31 -0.77
N LYS A 8 -6.52 -11.71 -0.18
CA LYS A 8 -6.76 -13.05 0.37
C LYS A 8 -7.34 -14.02 -0.68
N CYS A 9 -7.78 -13.52 -1.83
CA CYS A 9 -8.40 -14.30 -2.89
C CYS A 9 -7.42 -14.61 -4.03
N ASP A 10 -7.72 -15.61 -4.83
CA ASP A 10 -7.06 -15.78 -6.12
C ASP A 10 -7.66 -14.80 -7.14
N TYR A 11 -7.08 -13.60 -7.20
CA TYR A 11 -7.56 -12.50 -8.04
C TYR A 11 -7.17 -12.64 -9.52
N ARG A 12 -6.39 -13.67 -9.88
CA ARG A 12 -5.94 -13.90 -11.26
C ARG A 12 -7.08 -14.23 -12.22
N GLU A 13 -8.16 -14.79 -11.69
CA GLU A 13 -9.35 -15.16 -12.44
C GLU A 13 -10.35 -14.00 -12.62
N ILE A 14 -10.09 -12.85 -12.00
CA ILE A 14 -10.99 -11.69 -12.09
C ILE A 14 -10.73 -10.95 -13.40
N ASP A 15 -11.67 -11.05 -14.32
CA ASP A 15 -11.63 -10.31 -15.59
C ASP A 15 -12.29 -8.93 -15.44
N ILE A 16 -11.46 -7.92 -15.16
CA ILE A 16 -11.93 -6.54 -15.03
C ILE A 16 -12.16 -5.91 -16.41
N LYS A 17 -11.29 -6.17 -17.37
CA LYS A 17 -11.30 -5.52 -18.70
C LYS A 17 -12.62 -5.64 -19.44
N LYS A 18 -13.24 -6.80 -19.32
CA LYS A 18 -14.49 -7.13 -20.02
C LYS A 18 -15.66 -6.27 -19.54
N TYR A 19 -15.58 -5.71 -18.34
CA TYR A 19 -16.72 -5.11 -17.65
C TYR A 19 -16.56 -3.62 -17.33
N GLU A 20 -15.45 -2.98 -17.69
CA GLU A 20 -15.11 -1.60 -17.32
C GLU A 20 -16.04 -0.50 -17.86
N ARG A 21 -16.96 -0.79 -18.79
CA ARG A 21 -17.63 0.28 -19.57
C ARG A 21 -19.16 0.27 -19.59
N GLU A 22 -19.84 -0.64 -18.95
CA GLU A 22 -21.30 -0.70 -19.03
C GLU A 22 -21.97 -1.12 -17.71
N ASP A 23 -22.87 -0.27 -17.19
CA ASP A 23 -23.69 -0.54 -16.00
C ASP A 23 -24.52 -1.84 -16.11
N LYS A 24 -24.94 -2.21 -17.32
CA LYS A 24 -25.69 -3.45 -17.58
C LYS A 24 -24.89 -4.73 -17.36
N ARG A 25 -23.55 -4.63 -17.25
CA ARG A 25 -22.68 -5.79 -17.02
C ARG A 25 -22.25 -5.94 -15.57
N LEU A 26 -22.71 -5.05 -14.70
CA LEU A 26 -22.30 -5.05 -13.30
C LEU A 26 -22.81 -6.30 -12.55
N SER A 27 -24.04 -6.75 -12.86
CA SER A 27 -24.56 -7.99 -12.30
C SER A 27 -23.73 -9.20 -12.75
N VAL A 28 -23.43 -9.28 -14.03
CA VAL A 28 -22.61 -10.38 -14.60
C VAL A 28 -21.20 -10.37 -14.03
N PHE A 29 -20.61 -9.19 -13.79
CA PHE A 29 -19.33 -9.08 -13.12
C PHE A 29 -19.37 -9.65 -11.70
N ASN A 30 -20.41 -9.36 -10.94
CA ASN A 30 -20.58 -9.84 -9.57
C ASN A 30 -21.00 -11.31 -9.49
N GLU A 31 -21.40 -11.93 -10.58
CA GLU A 31 -21.68 -13.38 -10.69
C GLU A 31 -20.44 -14.24 -10.88
N GLN A 32 -19.27 -13.65 -11.20
CA GLN A 32 -18.02 -14.40 -11.29
C GLN A 32 -17.70 -15.08 -9.96
N ASP A 33 -17.26 -16.32 -9.98
CA ASP A 33 -16.96 -17.10 -8.77
C ASP A 33 -15.95 -16.40 -7.86
N SER A 34 -14.89 -15.83 -8.43
CA SER A 34 -13.88 -15.08 -7.69
C SER A 34 -14.44 -13.85 -6.99
N ILE A 35 -15.40 -13.15 -7.63
CA ILE A 35 -16.08 -11.99 -7.03
C ILE A 35 -17.06 -12.44 -5.93
N ARG A 36 -17.75 -13.55 -6.13
CA ARG A 36 -18.64 -14.14 -5.09
C ARG A 36 -17.85 -14.56 -3.85
N ILE A 37 -16.67 -15.16 -4.02
CA ILE A 37 -15.76 -15.49 -2.90
C ILE A 37 -15.33 -14.22 -2.19
N LEU A 38 -14.91 -13.19 -2.94
CA LEU A 38 -14.53 -11.90 -2.37
C LEU A 38 -15.68 -11.25 -1.59
N LEU A 39 -16.88 -11.23 -2.14
CA LEU A 39 -18.07 -10.71 -1.46
C LEU A 39 -18.37 -11.47 -0.16
N ARG A 40 -18.23 -12.79 -0.16
CA ARG A 40 -18.40 -13.60 1.04
C ARG A 40 -17.40 -13.19 2.13
N GLN A 41 -16.14 -13.05 1.81
CA GLN A 41 -15.11 -12.62 2.77
C GLN A 41 -15.36 -11.20 3.29
N ILE A 42 -15.82 -10.29 2.44
CA ILE A 42 -16.18 -8.93 2.86
C ILE A 42 -17.36 -8.97 3.85
N LYS A 43 -18.36 -9.80 3.60
CA LYS A 43 -19.53 -9.95 4.47
C LYS A 43 -19.19 -10.58 5.82
N GLU A 44 -18.18 -11.43 5.92
CA GLU A 44 -17.68 -11.94 7.20
C GLU A 44 -17.16 -10.80 8.11
N GLU A 45 -16.52 -9.77 7.51
CA GLU A 45 -16.06 -8.58 8.25
C GLU A 45 -17.13 -7.48 8.38
N LYS A 46 -18.00 -7.37 7.37
CA LYS A 46 -19.05 -6.34 7.27
C LYS A 46 -20.37 -6.95 6.77
N PRO A 47 -21.19 -7.49 7.68
CA PRO A 47 -22.42 -8.19 7.30
C PRO A 47 -23.41 -7.36 6.49
N TYR A 48 -23.41 -6.02 6.69
CA TYR A 48 -24.30 -5.08 6.01
C TYR A 48 -23.75 -4.55 4.68
N PHE A 49 -22.63 -5.10 4.19
CA PHE A 49 -22.08 -4.67 2.91
C PHE A 49 -23.03 -5.05 1.77
N GLU A 50 -23.41 -4.07 0.93
CA GLU A 50 -24.18 -4.34 -0.28
C GLU A 50 -23.38 -5.28 -1.20
N PRO A 51 -23.99 -6.34 -1.73
CA PRO A 51 -23.29 -7.34 -2.54
C PRO A 51 -23.01 -6.82 -3.95
N LEU A 52 -22.39 -5.66 -4.06
CA LEU A 52 -22.08 -4.99 -5.30
C LEU A 52 -20.67 -4.45 -5.28
N ILE A 53 -19.81 -5.00 -6.15
CA ILE A 53 -18.45 -4.53 -6.39
C ILE A 53 -18.38 -3.97 -7.80
N ARG A 54 -17.86 -2.76 -7.96
CA ARG A 54 -17.61 -2.15 -9.25
C ARG A 54 -16.21 -2.52 -9.74
N PRO A 55 -16.01 -2.87 -11.02
CA PRO A 55 -14.69 -3.14 -11.58
C PRO A 55 -13.69 -1.99 -11.34
N ASP A 56 -14.16 -0.75 -11.45
CA ASP A 56 -13.35 0.46 -11.24
C ASP A 56 -12.81 0.55 -9.80
N ASP A 57 -13.57 0.09 -8.79
CA ASP A 57 -13.12 0.06 -7.40
C ASP A 57 -11.96 -0.93 -7.20
N LEU A 58 -11.91 -1.99 -8.00
CA LEU A 58 -10.81 -2.96 -7.96
C LEU A 58 -9.57 -2.48 -8.69
N SER A 59 -9.70 -1.58 -9.66
CA SER A 59 -8.60 -1.04 -10.47
C SER A 59 -8.06 0.30 -9.97
N SER A 60 -8.56 0.80 -8.86
CA SER A 60 -8.19 2.11 -8.32
C SER A 60 -6.99 2.05 -7.38
N ILE A 61 -6.34 3.21 -7.21
CA ILE A 61 -5.28 3.41 -6.21
C ILE A 61 -5.85 4.28 -5.09
N PHE A 62 -5.75 3.80 -3.87
CA PHE A 62 -6.25 4.51 -2.70
C PHE A 62 -5.11 4.95 -1.78
N LEU A 63 -5.18 6.19 -1.32
CA LEU A 63 -4.35 6.66 -0.21
C LEU A 63 -4.98 6.16 1.09
N VAL A 64 -4.25 5.36 1.83
CA VAL A 64 -4.67 4.79 3.11
C VAL A 64 -3.91 5.46 4.24
N LYS A 65 -4.64 6.16 5.11
CA LYS A 65 -4.11 6.64 6.36
C LYS A 65 -4.39 5.59 7.44
N PRO A 66 -3.36 4.98 8.03
CA PRO A 66 -3.57 3.97 9.06
C PRO A 66 -4.15 4.62 10.33
N LYS A 67 -4.85 3.81 11.12
CA LYS A 67 -5.19 4.23 12.49
C LYS A 67 -3.91 4.31 13.31
N TYR A 68 -3.79 5.33 14.15
CA TYR A 68 -2.66 5.51 15.05
C TYR A 68 -2.70 4.46 16.16
N GLY A 69 -2.35 3.22 15.85
CA GLY A 69 -2.28 2.10 16.79
C GLY A 69 -0.85 1.64 17.11
N SER A 70 0.12 2.18 16.38
CA SER A 70 1.54 1.84 16.55
C SER A 70 2.35 3.13 16.69
N PRO A 71 3.19 3.26 17.75
CA PRO A 71 4.10 4.40 17.93
C PRO A 71 4.98 4.64 16.71
N ARG A 72 5.44 3.59 16.06
CA ARG A 72 6.25 3.67 14.84
C ARG A 72 5.51 4.38 13.70
N ILE A 73 4.25 4.00 13.43
CA ILE A 73 3.44 4.63 12.37
C ILE A 73 3.20 6.10 12.70
N THR A 74 2.96 6.42 13.97
CA THR A 74 2.75 7.80 14.44
C THR A 74 4.00 8.64 14.24
N ASN A 75 5.16 8.16 14.70
CA ASN A 75 6.42 8.90 14.62
C ASN A 75 6.89 9.09 13.17
N GLN A 76 6.60 8.13 12.31
CA GLN A 76 6.91 8.23 10.87
C GLN A 76 5.89 9.07 10.08
N ALA A 77 4.80 9.51 10.70
CA ALA A 77 3.68 10.14 10.01
C ALA A 77 3.24 9.37 8.75
N GLY A 78 3.22 8.03 8.87
CA GLY A 78 3.10 7.11 7.74
C GLY A 78 1.74 7.16 7.06
N ALA A 79 1.74 7.06 5.75
CA ALA A 79 0.58 6.77 4.92
C ALA A 79 0.97 5.74 3.87
N PHE A 80 -0.02 5.03 3.31
CA PHE A 80 0.22 3.97 2.35
C PHE A 80 -0.62 4.17 1.09
N PHE A 81 -0.09 3.75 -0.03
CA PHE A 81 -0.89 3.54 -1.22
C PHE A 81 -1.34 2.08 -1.27
N LEU A 82 -2.63 1.87 -1.43
CA LEU A 82 -3.20 0.57 -1.71
C LEU A 82 -3.54 0.53 -3.20
N PHE A 83 -2.83 -0.33 -3.91
CA PHE A 83 -3.01 -0.52 -5.34
C PHE A 83 -4.03 -1.63 -5.60
N GLY A 84 -4.97 -1.35 -6.48
CA GLY A 84 -5.92 -2.34 -6.95
C GLY A 84 -5.36 -3.19 -8.10
N LEU A 85 -6.24 -3.96 -8.72
CA LEU A 85 -5.96 -4.74 -9.92
C LEU A 85 -6.01 -3.81 -11.12
N GLY A 86 -4.96 -3.73 -11.92
CA GLY A 86 -4.95 -2.89 -13.09
C GLY A 86 -4.65 -3.68 -14.35
N THR A 87 -5.11 -3.19 -15.45
CA THR A 87 -4.96 -3.86 -16.73
C THR A 87 -4.56 -2.93 -17.84
N LYS A 88 -4.47 -1.62 -17.60
CA LYS A 88 -4.19 -0.62 -18.63
C LYS A 88 -2.82 -0.01 -18.51
N GLN A 89 -2.33 0.41 -19.66
CA GLN A 89 -1.16 1.25 -19.78
C GLN A 89 -1.29 2.48 -18.87
N GLY A 90 -0.41 2.61 -17.89
CA GLY A 90 -0.47 3.64 -16.85
C GLY A 90 -1.20 3.21 -15.56
N ASN A 91 -1.82 2.07 -15.54
CA ASN A 91 -2.43 1.51 -14.35
C ASN A 91 -1.53 0.41 -13.78
N PRO A 92 -1.06 0.53 -12.54
CA PRO A 92 0.08 -0.24 -12.04
C PRO A 92 -0.25 -1.66 -11.61
N CYS A 93 -1.43 -2.16 -11.85
CA CYS A 93 -1.74 -3.49 -11.37
C CYS A 93 -1.48 -4.54 -12.44
N VAL A 94 -0.54 -5.36 -12.16
CA VAL A 94 -0.17 -6.54 -12.94
C VAL A 94 -0.57 -7.79 -12.17
N THR A 95 -0.89 -8.85 -12.86
CA THR A 95 -1.04 -10.15 -12.22
C THR A 95 0.27 -10.52 -11.50
N LYS A 96 0.17 -11.39 -10.49
CA LYS A 96 1.35 -11.87 -9.76
C LYS A 96 2.43 -12.41 -10.70
N GLU A 97 2.03 -13.10 -11.76
CA GLU A 97 2.95 -13.64 -12.77
C GLU A 97 3.58 -12.54 -13.63
N GLN A 98 2.83 -11.52 -14.01
CA GLN A 98 3.39 -10.38 -14.76
C GLN A 98 4.32 -9.54 -13.89
N SER A 99 4.01 -9.40 -12.60
CA SER A 99 4.90 -8.78 -11.62
C SER A 99 6.20 -9.55 -11.45
N LEU A 100 6.13 -10.87 -11.35
CA LEU A 100 7.29 -11.75 -11.19
C LEU A 100 8.11 -11.89 -12.50
N ALA A 101 7.43 -12.04 -13.63
CA ALA A 101 8.10 -12.31 -14.92
C ALA A 101 8.77 -11.07 -15.53
N LYS A 102 8.29 -9.87 -15.26
CA LYS A 102 8.81 -8.62 -15.85
C LYS A 102 9.45 -7.66 -14.85
N GLY A 103 9.61 -8.06 -13.58
CA GLY A 103 10.03 -7.13 -12.53
C GLY A 103 9.09 -5.93 -12.43
N GLY A 104 7.84 -6.11 -12.83
CA GLY A 104 6.83 -5.06 -12.89
C GLY A 104 6.51 -4.56 -11.49
N HIS A 105 7.17 -3.47 -11.11
CA HIS A 105 6.83 -2.73 -9.92
C HIS A 105 5.60 -1.88 -10.21
N MET A 106 4.67 -1.88 -9.28
CA MET A 106 3.57 -0.92 -9.30
C MET A 106 4.17 0.48 -9.16
N GLU A 107 3.94 1.33 -10.15
CA GLU A 107 4.43 2.70 -10.12
C GLU A 107 3.32 3.66 -9.74
N ILE A 108 3.66 4.65 -8.93
CA ILE A 108 2.78 5.79 -8.68
C ILE A 108 2.63 6.54 -10.00
N PRO A 109 1.39 6.89 -10.42
CA PRO A 109 1.17 7.64 -11.65
C PRO A 109 2.04 8.89 -11.68
N SER A 110 2.74 9.12 -12.78
CA SER A 110 3.70 10.22 -12.92
C SER A 110 3.08 11.59 -12.64
N GLY A 111 1.82 11.80 -12.99
CA GLY A 111 1.06 13.01 -12.69
C GLY A 111 0.82 13.29 -11.20
N TRP A 112 1.02 12.30 -10.32
CA TRP A 112 0.94 12.47 -8.87
C TRP A 112 2.26 12.88 -8.23
N ILE A 113 3.36 12.74 -8.97
CA ILE A 113 4.70 13.08 -8.50
C ILE A 113 4.95 14.55 -8.82
N LYS A 114 4.82 15.42 -7.82
CA LYS A 114 5.09 16.87 -8.00
C LYS A 114 6.59 17.20 -7.92
N HIS A 115 7.30 16.52 -7.04
CA HIS A 115 8.72 16.77 -6.80
C HIS A 115 9.47 15.46 -6.55
N LYS A 116 10.70 15.37 -7.03
CA LYS A 116 11.62 14.27 -6.78
C LYS A 116 12.90 14.83 -6.18
N PHE A 117 13.20 14.42 -4.96
CA PHE A 117 14.44 14.78 -4.27
C PHE A 117 15.44 13.65 -4.34
N ILE A 118 16.68 13.98 -4.70
CA ILE A 118 17.78 13.02 -4.73
C ILE A 118 18.77 13.43 -3.67
N VAL A 119 19.01 12.54 -2.69
CA VAL A 119 20.01 12.74 -1.64
C VAL A 119 21.31 12.07 -2.06
N PRO A 120 22.38 12.84 -2.36
CA PRO A 120 23.69 12.29 -2.70
C PRO A 120 24.27 11.48 -1.55
N LYS A 121 25.02 10.42 -1.89
CA LYS A 121 25.57 9.49 -0.90
C LYS A 121 26.47 10.19 0.13
N ASP A 122 27.29 11.14 -0.32
CA ASP A 122 28.22 11.93 0.50
C ASP A 122 27.53 12.90 1.47
N LYS A 123 26.28 13.30 1.17
CA LYS A 123 25.49 14.22 2.03
C LYS A 123 24.68 13.51 3.10
N LYS A 124 24.48 12.20 3.00
CA LYS A 124 23.60 11.45 3.92
C LYS A 124 24.01 11.60 5.38
N LYS A 125 25.31 11.51 5.69
CA LYS A 125 25.79 11.62 7.06
C LYS A 125 25.48 12.99 7.66
N LYS A 126 25.78 14.05 6.93
CA LYS A 126 25.50 15.43 7.37
C LYS A 126 24.01 15.66 7.61
N ILE A 127 23.15 15.20 6.70
CA ILE A 127 21.69 15.33 6.85
C ILE A 127 21.21 14.58 8.09
N LEU A 128 21.73 13.39 8.38
CA LEU A 128 21.37 12.64 9.60
C LEU A 128 21.81 13.36 10.87
N GLU A 129 22.98 13.99 10.88
CA GLU A 129 23.45 14.80 11.99
C GLU A 129 22.55 16.03 12.22
N GLU A 130 22.18 16.73 11.15
CA GLU A 130 21.26 17.87 11.21
C GLU A 130 19.86 17.44 11.69
N LEU A 131 19.34 16.30 11.24
CA LEU A 131 18.07 15.74 11.71
C LEU A 131 18.13 15.37 13.20
N ALA A 132 19.25 14.82 13.66
CA ALA A 132 19.44 14.48 15.07
C ALA A 132 19.39 15.71 15.98
N LEU A 133 19.90 16.88 15.53
CA LEU A 133 19.78 18.14 16.27
C LEU A 133 18.33 18.60 16.42
N LEU A 134 17.44 18.21 15.49
CA LEU A 134 16.00 18.45 15.55
C LEU A 134 15.25 17.36 16.34
N GLY A 135 15.97 16.41 16.96
CA GLY A 135 15.38 15.29 17.69
C GLY A 135 14.88 14.14 16.80
N ILE A 136 15.14 14.20 15.48
CA ILE A 136 14.75 13.14 14.55
C ILE A 136 15.89 12.12 14.49
N THR A 137 15.90 11.20 15.44
CA THR A 137 16.91 10.13 15.57
C THR A 137 16.37 8.78 15.11
N GLU A 138 17.24 7.76 15.06
CA GLU A 138 16.82 6.40 14.73
C GLU A 138 15.81 5.88 15.77
N SER A 139 16.00 6.16 17.04
CA SER A 139 15.09 5.74 18.11
C SER A 139 13.76 6.48 18.07
N TYR A 140 13.72 7.73 17.62
CA TYR A 140 12.47 8.44 17.39
C TYR A 140 11.64 7.79 16.26
N ILE A 141 12.29 7.48 15.13
CA ILE A 141 11.63 6.87 13.97
C ILE A 141 11.23 5.41 14.23
N TYR A 142 12.06 4.69 14.99
CA TYR A 142 11.87 3.29 15.36
C TYR A 142 11.88 3.16 16.89
N PRO A 143 10.73 3.38 17.55
CA PRO A 143 10.65 3.48 19.01
C PRO A 143 10.65 2.10 19.71
N GLU A 144 11.43 1.15 19.20
CA GLU A 144 11.67 -0.14 19.81
C GLU A 144 12.80 -0.04 20.87
N ILE A 145 12.71 -0.81 21.95
CA ILE A 145 13.64 -0.76 23.08
C ILE A 145 15.09 -0.97 22.65
N ASP A 146 15.34 -1.90 21.76
CA ASP A 146 16.69 -2.19 21.25
C ASP A 146 17.30 -1.01 20.47
N LYS A 147 16.50 -0.19 19.83
CA LYS A 147 16.97 1.02 19.14
C LYS A 147 17.38 2.10 20.14
N TYR A 148 16.58 2.30 21.18
CA TYR A 148 16.93 3.18 22.29
C TYR A 148 18.19 2.72 23.02
N ALA A 149 18.28 1.44 23.36
CA ALA A 149 19.46 0.87 24.02
C ALA A 149 20.73 1.07 23.18
N LYS A 150 20.65 0.84 21.87
CA LYS A 150 21.77 1.04 20.95
C LYS A 150 22.18 2.50 20.86
N GLU A 151 21.23 3.44 20.81
CA GLU A 151 21.50 4.87 20.78
C GLU A 151 22.17 5.34 22.07
N LEU A 152 21.65 4.91 23.25
CA LEU A 152 22.24 5.21 24.53
C LEU A 152 23.67 4.64 24.68
N LYS A 153 23.87 3.39 24.27
CA LYS A 153 25.20 2.76 24.27
C LYS A 153 26.18 3.57 23.44
N LYS A 154 25.81 4.00 22.24
CA LYS A 154 26.64 4.84 21.37
C LYS A 154 26.92 6.23 21.98
N LYS A 155 25.91 6.84 22.61
CA LYS A 155 26.02 8.19 23.20
C LYS A 155 26.94 8.23 24.44
N TYR A 156 26.90 7.17 25.22
CA TYR A 156 27.64 7.10 26.48
C TYR A 156 28.87 6.17 26.43
N GLU A 157 29.23 5.70 25.23
CA GLU A 157 30.36 4.78 24.97
C GLU A 157 30.37 3.56 25.92
N LEU A 158 29.20 3.10 26.29
CA LEU A 158 29.04 1.94 27.14
C LEU A 158 29.41 0.66 26.35
N SER A 159 30.38 -0.08 26.85
CA SER A 159 30.88 -1.34 26.28
C SER A 159 29.90 -2.50 26.44
#